data_d8a80bdd41ef69207f7785b6b77731b3
#
_entry.id   d8a80bdd41ef69207f7785b6b77731b3
#
_cell.length_a   1.000
_cell.length_b   1.000
_cell.length_c   1.000
_cell.angle_alpha   90.00
_cell.angle_beta   90.00
_cell.angle_gamma   90.00
#
_symmetry.space_group_name_H-M   'P 1'
#
loop_
_entity.id
_entity.type
_entity.pdbx_description
1 polymer ?
#
loop_
_entity_poly.entity_id
_entity_poly.type
_entity_poly.pdbx_seq_one_letter_code
_entity_poly.pdbx_strand_id
1 'polypeptide(L)'
;MKNKEIKQIFFSRKKNKKWIIVALVLVLTLGGGSVAAVVILHKNNSQSEFSMPGNMAGLTFTEDMIAASGVTNVGITEASFDVENLTTELEIEEVYAVSGEEVTAGDKILKLTEDSVEEARKELERALEDAELAYRTGAIEHEQNLITAEYTRDSAILTGQQAKDVYDETVASLQSAVTRAEEELQDAEDDIAEYESYVNDGSYKSYFKVDEYQAIYDENLKALTDKMDEWGISWSQVTGGSAGSVQAGGTAGNVLGSSGQDSNSSNVKTLASLYSILEQNLKDLEEAQEKYEDAVTNASFNLQTLQLKLSSLQQAVTEAKENYEIQQAQAKLTYETSLSGAERAESDYNTTVEKVKSDLAALKSTYEDAKENLELFESSVGDGYFYASEDGTILRTMVRAEQALTSDAVVFVYSNPKELTVTVSVDQSDITKLTVGDSAYVQSSAGSGYTGVITAIDPVSSSSSRTSVTYSVTVQINVEDEEDSLSANESVTVVFGMKEEEIEQLQQRQRMQGGQTQS
;
A
#
# COMPACT_ATOMS: atom_id res chain seq x y z
N MET A 1 19.55 26.23 3.19
CA MET A 1 18.92 26.92 4.33
C MET A 1 17.47 27.19 4.00
N LYS A 2 16.52 26.90 4.89
CA LYS A 2 15.05 27.02 4.81
C LYS A 2 14.34 25.90 4.06
N ASN A 3 14.13 24.80 4.78
CA ASN A 3 12.97 23.90 4.64
C ASN A 3 12.85 23.06 5.93
N LYS A 4 12.39 23.74 6.98
CA LYS A 4 12.01 23.12 8.26
C LYS A 4 10.94 24.03 8.86
N GLU A 5 9.68 23.82 8.45
CA GLU A 5 8.51 24.29 9.22
C GLU A 5 7.24 24.04 8.37
N ILE A 6 6.85 22.80 8.17
CA ILE A 6 5.46 22.39 7.93
C ILE A 6 5.36 20.91 8.34
N LYS A 7 5.37 20.66 9.65
CA LYS A 7 5.00 19.36 10.23
C LYS A 7 4.61 19.53 11.69
N GLN A 8 3.57 20.32 11.97
CA GLN A 8 2.91 20.28 13.28
C GLN A 8 1.54 20.98 13.22
N ILE A 9 0.61 20.48 12.46
CA ILE A 9 -0.83 20.77 12.68
C ILE A 9 -1.65 19.58 12.13
N PHE A 10 -1.45 18.39 12.62
CA PHE A 10 -2.39 17.28 12.39
C PHE A 10 -2.16 16.17 13.43
N PHE A 11 -2.34 16.51 14.71
CA PHE A 11 -2.52 15.48 15.74
C PHE A 11 -3.15 16.11 16.99
N SER A 12 -4.44 16.41 16.95
CA SER A 12 -5.22 16.59 18.17
C SER A 12 -6.74 16.67 17.87
N ARG A 13 -7.34 15.56 17.49
CA ARG A 13 -8.81 15.42 17.56
C ARG A 13 -9.23 13.96 17.63
N LYS A 14 -8.84 13.29 18.71
CA LYS A 14 -9.42 11.97 19.03
C LYS A 14 -9.37 11.71 20.52
N LYS A 15 -10.02 12.58 21.34
CA LYS A 15 -10.14 12.32 22.79
C LYS A 15 -11.30 13.04 23.48
N ASN A 16 -12.43 13.32 22.85
CA ASN A 16 -13.54 13.99 23.56
C ASN A 16 -14.91 13.29 23.53
N LYS A 17 -15.05 12.08 22.92
CA LYS A 17 -16.33 11.36 22.99
C LYS A 17 -16.63 10.66 24.32
N LYS A 18 -15.72 10.65 25.29
CA LYS A 18 -15.96 10.03 26.61
C LYS A 18 -16.31 11.02 27.73
N TRP A 19 -16.27 12.33 27.50
CA TRP A 19 -16.54 13.35 28.52
C TRP A 19 -17.94 13.94 28.43
N ILE A 20 -18.64 13.78 27.31
CA ILE A 20 -20.01 14.30 27.14
C ILE A 20 -21.03 13.49 27.95
N ILE A 21 -20.77 12.19 28.19
CA ILE A 21 -21.64 11.34 29.02
C ILE A 21 -21.50 11.66 30.52
N VAL A 22 -20.43 12.27 30.98
CA VAL A 22 -20.22 12.60 32.41
C VAL A 22 -20.81 13.96 32.79
N ALA A 23 -21.00 14.87 31.87
CA ALA A 23 -21.55 16.19 32.15
C ALA A 23 -23.11 16.19 32.32
N LEU A 24 -23.80 15.21 31.74
CA LEU A 24 -25.27 15.08 31.78
C LEU A 24 -25.81 14.51 33.10
N VAL A 25 -24.93 13.94 33.93
CA VAL A 25 -25.33 13.36 35.24
C VAL A 25 -25.27 14.37 36.39
N LEU A 26 -24.67 15.56 36.20
CA LEU A 26 -24.41 16.50 37.31
C LEU A 26 -25.45 17.63 37.48
N VAL A 27 -26.42 17.77 36.57
CA VAL A 27 -27.44 18.83 36.63
C VAL A 27 -28.78 18.39 37.29
N LEU A 28 -28.96 17.10 37.51
CA LEU A 28 -30.22 16.55 38.05
C LEU A 28 -30.34 16.51 39.60
N THR A 29 -29.35 17.05 40.34
CA THR A 29 -29.39 16.95 41.82
C THR A 29 -29.80 18.21 42.60
N LEU A 30 -30.22 19.27 41.94
CA LEU A 30 -30.59 20.53 42.64
C LEU A 30 -31.97 21.06 42.23
N GLY A 31 -33.01 20.41 42.66
CA GLY A 31 -34.29 21.06 42.63
C GLY A 31 -35.52 20.15 42.49
N GLY A 32 -36.02 19.64 43.55
CA GLY A 32 -37.32 18.99 43.52
C GLY A 32 -37.54 18.13 44.77
N GLY A 33 -38.17 18.68 45.75
CA GLY A 33 -38.61 17.94 46.94
C GLY A 33 -39.62 16.87 46.56
N SER A 34 -39.18 15.65 46.39
CA SER A 34 -40.05 14.49 46.23
C SER A 34 -40.42 13.94 47.58
N VAL A 35 -41.70 14.00 47.90
CA VAL A 35 -42.25 13.21 49.02
C VAL A 35 -42.26 11.74 48.56
N ALA A 36 -41.20 11.05 48.80
CA ALA A 36 -41.16 9.61 48.60
C ALA A 36 -41.95 8.94 49.74
N ALA A 37 -43.11 8.40 49.43
CA ALA A 37 -43.81 7.49 50.32
C ALA A 37 -43.05 6.13 50.26
N VAL A 38 -42.14 5.91 51.20
CA VAL A 38 -41.43 4.63 51.33
C VAL A 38 -42.36 3.62 51.98
N VAL A 39 -42.88 2.68 51.22
CA VAL A 39 -43.49 1.47 51.77
C VAL A 39 -42.35 0.45 52.00
N ILE A 40 -41.88 0.34 53.24
CA ILE A 40 -40.90 -0.65 53.65
C ILE A 40 -41.60 -2.00 53.78
N LEU A 41 -41.41 -2.89 52.84
CA LEU A 41 -41.78 -4.30 52.97
C LEU A 41 -40.67 -5.06 53.68
N HIS A 42 -40.89 -5.37 54.96
CA HIS A 42 -40.01 -6.23 55.73
C HIS A 42 -40.13 -7.67 55.24
N LYS A 43 -39.04 -8.21 54.70
CA LYS A 43 -38.93 -9.63 54.41
C LYS A 43 -38.63 -10.39 55.73
N ASN A 44 -39.67 -10.75 56.48
CA ASN A 44 -39.56 -11.81 57.46
C ASN A 44 -39.86 -13.12 56.75
N ASN A 45 -38.98 -14.09 56.98
CA ASN A 45 -39.01 -15.44 56.46
C ASN A 45 -40.25 -16.20 56.96
N SER A 46 -41.41 -15.89 56.39
CA SER A 46 -42.64 -16.67 56.45
C SER A 46 -43.47 -16.21 55.27
N GLN A 47 -43.98 -17.11 54.48
CA GLN A 47 -44.86 -16.88 53.33
C GLN A 47 -45.88 -15.79 53.69
N SER A 48 -45.59 -14.53 53.33
CA SER A 48 -46.57 -13.46 53.33
C SER A 48 -47.10 -13.40 51.91
N GLU A 49 -48.34 -13.81 51.75
CA GLU A 49 -49.15 -13.51 50.59
C GLU A 49 -49.06 -12.01 50.32
N PHE A 50 -48.34 -11.61 49.27
CA PHE A 50 -48.35 -10.25 48.74
C PHE A 50 -49.76 -10.01 48.21
N SER A 51 -50.54 -9.23 48.92
CA SER A 51 -51.89 -8.82 48.47
C SER A 51 -51.74 -7.83 47.33
N MET A 52 -51.79 -8.29 46.13
CA MET A 52 -51.81 -7.47 44.91
C MET A 52 -53.08 -6.66 44.82
N PRO A 53 -53.02 -5.38 44.38
CA PRO A 53 -54.22 -4.67 43.90
C PRO A 53 -54.83 -5.48 42.76
N GLY A 54 -56.15 -5.79 42.91
CA GLY A 54 -56.82 -6.77 42.06
C GLY A 54 -56.70 -6.49 40.57
N ASN A 55 -55.99 -7.33 39.90
CA ASN A 55 -56.15 -7.84 38.56
C ASN A 55 -54.94 -8.57 38.01
N MET A 56 -53.90 -8.83 38.79
CA MET A 56 -52.79 -9.73 38.40
C MET A 56 -53.09 -11.21 38.70
N ALA A 57 -54.36 -11.57 38.85
CA ALA A 57 -54.76 -12.97 39.04
C ALA A 57 -54.52 -13.78 37.75
N GLY A 58 -53.31 -14.31 37.61
CA GLY A 58 -52.91 -15.14 36.45
C GLY A 58 -51.42 -15.08 36.08
N LEU A 59 -50.61 -14.22 36.73
CA LEU A 59 -49.17 -14.20 36.56
C LEU A 59 -48.47 -15.15 37.55
N THR A 60 -47.78 -16.14 37.07
CA THR A 60 -46.81 -16.90 37.85
C THR A 60 -45.50 -16.14 37.87
N PHE A 61 -45.23 -15.45 38.99
CA PHE A 61 -43.92 -14.80 39.16
C PHE A 61 -42.80 -15.84 39.18
N THR A 62 -41.86 -15.70 38.30
CA THR A 62 -40.63 -16.47 38.32
C THR A 62 -39.62 -15.79 39.25
N GLU A 63 -38.59 -16.51 39.72
CA GLU A 63 -37.55 -15.97 40.61
C GLU A 63 -36.75 -14.81 40.01
N ASP A 64 -36.87 -14.59 38.72
CA ASP A 64 -36.16 -13.53 37.97
C ASP A 64 -36.99 -12.26 37.79
N MET A 65 -38.27 -12.25 38.13
CA MET A 65 -39.14 -11.08 38.03
C MET A 65 -38.99 -10.19 39.26
N ILE A 66 -38.79 -8.90 39.00
CA ILE A 66 -38.65 -7.85 40.04
C ILE A 66 -39.82 -6.89 39.91
N ALA A 67 -40.58 -6.72 40.98
CA ALA A 67 -41.69 -5.77 41.03
C ALA A 67 -41.35 -4.59 41.96
N ALA A 68 -41.56 -3.38 41.48
CA ALA A 68 -41.36 -2.15 42.24
C ALA A 68 -42.51 -1.16 42.01
N SER A 69 -42.91 -0.42 43.02
CA SER A 69 -43.95 0.59 42.89
C SER A 69 -43.34 1.97 42.77
N GLY A 70 -43.97 2.81 41.96
CA GLY A 70 -43.58 4.21 41.73
C GLY A 70 -44.76 5.10 41.41
N VAL A 71 -44.46 6.33 41.16
CA VAL A 71 -45.44 7.35 40.73
C VAL A 71 -44.96 7.87 39.36
N THR A 72 -45.89 8.00 38.44
CA THR A 72 -45.62 8.55 37.12
C THR A 72 -45.30 10.03 37.21
N ASN A 73 -44.32 10.45 36.45
CA ASN A 73 -43.96 11.84 36.25
C ASN A 73 -44.06 12.17 34.76
N VAL A 74 -44.35 13.43 34.44
CA VAL A 74 -44.23 13.92 33.05
C VAL A 74 -42.77 13.89 32.61
N GLY A 75 -42.52 13.50 31.39
CA GLY A 75 -41.23 13.67 30.74
C GLY A 75 -40.85 15.15 30.69
N ILE A 76 -39.56 15.40 30.75
CA ILE A 76 -38.99 16.73 30.58
C ILE A 76 -38.15 16.67 29.31
N THR A 77 -38.53 17.50 28.35
CA THR A 77 -37.82 17.58 27.06
C THR A 77 -37.15 18.95 26.94
N GLU A 78 -35.96 18.97 26.41
CA GLU A 78 -35.21 20.20 26.07
C GLU A 78 -35.37 20.47 24.59
N ALA A 79 -35.82 21.67 24.23
CA ALA A 79 -35.83 22.12 22.86
C ALA A 79 -34.54 22.90 22.59
N SER A 80 -33.67 22.37 21.77
CA SER A 80 -32.38 22.95 21.38
C SER A 80 -32.38 23.43 19.92
N PHE A 81 -31.55 24.41 19.65
CA PHE A 81 -31.21 24.81 18.29
C PHE A 81 -29.97 24.02 17.82
N ASP A 82 -30.17 23.07 16.94
CA ASP A 82 -29.22 21.95 16.70
C ASP A 82 -28.63 21.99 15.27
N VAL A 83 -28.23 23.19 14.81
CA VAL A 83 -27.57 23.36 13.52
C VAL A 83 -26.05 23.40 13.71
N GLU A 84 -25.36 22.34 13.25
CA GLU A 84 -23.93 22.23 13.41
C GLU A 84 -23.17 23.18 12.47
N ASN A 85 -21.93 23.54 12.87
CA ASN A 85 -20.96 24.31 12.07
C ASN A 85 -21.43 25.72 11.65
N LEU A 86 -22.45 26.27 12.27
CA LEU A 86 -22.83 27.67 12.09
C LEU A 86 -21.92 28.56 12.94
N THR A 87 -21.23 29.52 12.31
CA THR A 87 -20.36 30.49 13.00
C THR A 87 -21.07 31.84 13.21
N THR A 88 -22.06 32.14 12.40
CA THR A 88 -22.92 33.31 12.57
C THR A 88 -23.79 33.12 13.79
N GLU A 89 -23.75 34.07 14.74
CA GLU A 89 -24.63 34.12 15.90
C GLU A 89 -25.98 34.65 15.48
N LEU A 90 -27.07 33.89 15.76
CA LEU A 90 -28.42 34.36 15.52
C LEU A 90 -28.86 35.29 16.67
N GLU A 91 -29.29 36.48 16.36
CA GLU A 91 -29.72 37.45 17.35
C GLU A 91 -31.22 37.32 17.66
N ILE A 92 -31.56 37.15 18.95
CA ILE A 92 -32.93 37.00 19.40
C ILE A 92 -33.55 38.39 19.52
N GLU A 93 -34.56 38.67 18.71
CA GLU A 93 -35.34 39.94 18.76
C GLU A 93 -36.34 39.93 19.88
N GLU A 94 -37.13 38.85 20.05
CA GLU A 94 -38.20 38.73 21.02
C GLU A 94 -38.39 37.28 21.49
N VAL A 95 -38.77 37.08 22.74
CA VAL A 95 -39.09 35.77 23.31
C VAL A 95 -40.55 35.79 23.77
N TYR A 96 -41.36 34.91 23.18
CA TYR A 96 -42.79 34.78 23.46
C TYR A 96 -43.07 33.79 24.58
N ALA A 97 -42.23 32.76 24.74
CA ALA A 97 -42.41 31.68 25.68
C ALA A 97 -42.29 32.13 27.14
N VAL A 98 -43.32 31.89 27.96
CA VAL A 98 -43.36 32.21 29.38
C VAL A 98 -43.44 30.93 30.20
N SER A 99 -42.65 30.83 31.30
CA SER A 99 -42.73 29.68 32.21
C SER A 99 -44.14 29.52 32.80
N GLY A 100 -44.68 28.31 32.71
CA GLY A 100 -46.01 27.94 33.14
C GLY A 100 -47.10 28.05 32.05
N GLU A 101 -46.73 28.45 30.84
CA GLU A 101 -47.63 28.53 29.70
C GLU A 101 -47.71 27.17 28.98
N GLU A 102 -48.93 26.80 28.58
CA GLU A 102 -49.17 25.63 27.72
C GLU A 102 -48.91 26.03 26.26
N VAL A 103 -48.10 25.23 25.56
CA VAL A 103 -47.78 25.40 24.14
C VAL A 103 -48.21 24.17 23.35
N THR A 104 -48.57 24.40 22.10
CA THR A 104 -48.87 23.34 21.14
C THR A 104 -47.78 23.30 20.04
N ALA A 105 -47.60 22.16 19.42
CA ALA A 105 -46.68 22.03 18.29
C ALA A 105 -47.00 23.08 17.21
N GLY A 106 -45.99 23.87 16.83
CA GLY A 106 -46.11 24.98 15.88
C GLY A 106 -46.34 26.36 16.52
N ASP A 107 -46.44 26.47 17.86
CA ASP A 107 -46.50 27.77 18.52
C ASP A 107 -45.13 28.48 18.46
N LYS A 108 -45.18 29.82 18.29
CA LYS A 108 -43.97 30.65 18.20
C LYS A 108 -43.35 30.82 19.59
N ILE A 109 -42.10 30.41 19.74
CA ILE A 109 -41.36 30.50 21.00
C ILE A 109 -40.51 31.75 21.07
N LEU A 110 -39.77 32.05 20.00
CA LEU A 110 -38.96 33.26 19.87
C LEU A 110 -38.94 33.77 18.44
N LYS A 111 -38.57 35.04 18.29
CA LYS A 111 -38.30 35.69 17.00
C LYS A 111 -36.83 36.08 16.92
N LEU A 112 -36.23 35.83 15.80
CA LEU A 112 -34.86 36.21 15.42
C LEU A 112 -34.84 37.47 14.57
N THR A 113 -33.75 38.21 14.57
CA THR A 113 -33.55 39.33 13.66
C THR A 113 -33.38 38.82 12.22
N GLU A 114 -34.05 39.52 11.26
CA GLU A 114 -34.01 39.12 9.85
C GLU A 114 -32.57 39.12 9.29
N ASP A 115 -31.77 40.12 9.70
CA ASP A 115 -30.38 40.25 9.24
C ASP A 115 -29.51 39.05 9.69
N SER A 116 -29.65 38.59 10.95
CA SER A 116 -28.88 37.45 11.45
C SER A 116 -29.28 36.13 10.77
N VAL A 117 -30.57 35.93 10.51
CA VAL A 117 -31.08 34.76 9.79
C VAL A 117 -30.61 34.74 8.35
N GLU A 118 -30.62 35.87 7.66
CA GLU A 118 -30.15 36.00 6.28
C GLU A 118 -28.63 35.77 6.18
N GLU A 119 -27.84 36.25 7.14
CA GLU A 119 -26.40 36.05 7.19
C GLU A 119 -26.05 34.57 7.46
N ALA A 120 -26.70 33.94 8.41
CA ALA A 120 -26.57 32.52 8.72
C ALA A 120 -26.95 31.64 7.51
N ARG A 121 -28.08 31.96 6.85
CA ARG A 121 -28.47 31.25 5.60
C ARG A 121 -27.39 31.32 4.54
N LYS A 122 -26.84 32.51 4.27
CA LYS A 122 -25.76 32.68 3.29
C LYS A 122 -24.49 31.94 3.67
N GLU A 123 -24.16 31.84 4.95
CA GLU A 123 -23.03 31.03 5.41
C GLU A 123 -23.25 29.55 5.07
N LEU A 124 -24.42 28.99 5.41
CA LEU A 124 -24.75 27.59 5.15
C LEU A 124 -24.88 27.28 3.64
N GLU A 125 -25.47 28.19 2.85
CA GLU A 125 -25.50 28.05 1.38
C GLU A 125 -24.11 27.99 0.76
N ARG A 126 -23.18 28.85 1.22
CA ARG A 126 -21.77 28.80 0.77
C ARG A 126 -21.07 27.52 1.20
N ALA A 127 -21.29 27.09 2.44
CA ALA A 127 -20.74 25.82 2.91
C ALA A 127 -21.22 24.64 2.06
N LEU A 128 -22.49 24.63 1.69
CA LEU A 128 -23.05 23.63 0.79
C LEU A 128 -22.45 23.70 -0.61
N GLU A 129 -22.30 24.92 -1.21
CA GLU A 129 -21.71 25.11 -2.52
C GLU A 129 -20.24 24.65 -2.55
N ASP A 130 -19.46 25.01 -1.53
CA ASP A 130 -18.06 24.60 -1.39
C ASP A 130 -17.94 23.08 -1.23
N ALA A 131 -18.80 22.46 -0.42
CA ALA A 131 -18.81 21.00 -0.23
C ALA A 131 -19.24 20.24 -1.50
N GLU A 132 -20.23 20.77 -2.25
CA GLU A 132 -20.65 20.23 -3.54
C GLU A 132 -19.53 20.29 -4.58
N LEU A 133 -18.85 21.43 -4.65
CA LEU A 133 -17.72 21.61 -5.57
C LEU A 133 -16.58 20.66 -5.23
N ALA A 134 -16.26 20.50 -3.92
CA ALA A 134 -15.24 19.58 -3.45
C ALA A 134 -15.60 18.12 -3.79
N TYR A 135 -16.85 17.72 -3.57
CA TYR A 135 -17.33 16.38 -3.94
C TYR A 135 -17.26 16.11 -5.44
N ARG A 136 -17.70 17.06 -6.29
CA ARG A 136 -17.63 16.94 -7.76
C ARG A 136 -16.19 16.85 -8.26
N THR A 137 -15.29 17.68 -7.72
CA THR A 137 -13.87 17.66 -8.04
C THR A 137 -13.24 16.33 -7.61
N GLY A 138 -13.53 15.90 -6.39
CA GLY A 138 -13.07 14.62 -5.87
C GLY A 138 -13.58 13.43 -6.67
N ALA A 139 -14.78 13.49 -7.24
CA ALA A 139 -15.29 12.44 -8.12
C ALA A 139 -14.49 12.31 -9.42
N ILE A 140 -14.06 13.43 -10.00
CA ILE A 140 -13.18 13.45 -11.18
C ILE A 140 -11.79 12.92 -10.85
N GLU A 141 -11.22 13.35 -9.73
CA GLU A 141 -9.92 12.89 -9.25
C GLU A 141 -9.95 11.39 -8.91
N HIS A 142 -11.06 10.91 -8.35
CA HIS A 142 -11.29 9.48 -8.10
C HIS A 142 -11.17 8.67 -9.39
N GLU A 143 -11.87 9.08 -10.46
CA GLU A 143 -11.81 8.38 -11.74
C GLU A 143 -10.39 8.40 -12.36
N GLN A 144 -9.71 9.55 -12.32
CA GLN A 144 -8.34 9.69 -12.80
C GLN A 144 -7.35 8.81 -12.02
N ASN A 145 -7.50 8.76 -10.70
CA ASN A 145 -6.65 7.95 -9.84
C ASN A 145 -6.87 6.45 -10.07
N LEU A 146 -8.11 6.02 -10.34
CA LEU A 146 -8.41 4.62 -10.69
C LEU A 146 -7.74 4.23 -12.01
N ILE A 147 -7.86 5.04 -13.06
CA ILE A 147 -7.21 4.80 -14.36
C ILE A 147 -5.69 4.73 -14.19
N THR A 148 -5.10 5.63 -13.40
CA THR A 148 -3.66 5.66 -13.14
C THR A 148 -3.21 4.41 -12.37
N ALA A 149 -3.98 3.99 -11.37
CA ALA A 149 -3.70 2.79 -10.58
C ALA A 149 -3.76 1.53 -11.45
N GLU A 150 -4.76 1.42 -12.33
CA GLU A 150 -4.91 0.32 -13.28
C GLU A 150 -3.73 0.25 -14.25
N TYR A 151 -3.36 1.38 -14.86
CA TYR A 151 -2.21 1.45 -15.74
C TYR A 151 -0.91 1.05 -15.04
N THR A 152 -0.72 1.51 -13.79
CA THR A 152 0.47 1.18 -12.99
C THR A 152 0.54 -0.32 -12.70
N ARG A 153 -0.57 -0.93 -12.30
CA ARG A 153 -0.71 -2.38 -12.09
C ARG A 153 -0.35 -3.15 -13.36
N ASP A 154 -0.98 -2.81 -14.47
CA ASP A 154 -0.81 -3.53 -15.73
C ASP A 154 0.62 -3.40 -16.28
N SER A 155 1.20 -2.21 -16.15
CA SER A 155 2.60 -1.95 -16.52
C SER A 155 3.58 -2.77 -15.66
N ALA A 156 3.34 -2.85 -14.34
CA ALA A 156 4.18 -3.66 -13.45
C ALA A 156 4.08 -5.15 -13.76
N ILE A 157 2.86 -5.67 -14.03
CA ILE A 157 2.63 -7.06 -14.42
C ILE A 157 3.34 -7.38 -15.73
N LEU A 158 3.19 -6.53 -16.75
CA LEU A 158 3.85 -6.71 -18.05
C LEU A 158 5.39 -6.71 -17.91
N THR A 159 5.91 -5.76 -17.14
CA THR A 159 7.36 -5.68 -16.86
C THR A 159 7.86 -6.94 -16.16
N GLY A 160 7.11 -7.46 -15.18
CA GLY A 160 7.44 -8.71 -14.51
C GLY A 160 7.40 -9.93 -15.43
N GLN A 161 6.44 -10.00 -16.35
CA GLN A 161 6.35 -11.06 -17.34
C GLN A 161 7.54 -11.07 -18.31
N GLN A 162 8.03 -9.91 -18.72
CA GLN A 162 9.17 -9.76 -19.64
C GLN A 162 10.52 -9.83 -18.94
N ALA A 163 10.56 -9.67 -17.63
CA ALA A 163 11.79 -9.53 -16.86
C ALA A 163 12.74 -10.73 -17.01
N LYS A 164 12.18 -11.94 -17.14
CA LYS A 164 12.98 -13.16 -17.32
C LYS A 164 13.67 -13.18 -18.69
N ASP A 165 12.96 -12.84 -19.74
CA ASP A 165 13.48 -12.85 -21.11
C ASP A 165 14.60 -11.81 -21.25
N VAL A 166 14.40 -10.61 -20.67
CA VAL A 166 15.42 -9.55 -20.65
C VAL A 166 16.67 -9.98 -19.87
N TYR A 167 16.49 -10.66 -18.73
CA TYR A 167 17.59 -11.20 -17.95
C TYR A 167 18.37 -12.25 -18.75
N ASP A 168 17.67 -13.23 -19.32
CA ASP A 168 18.28 -14.33 -20.07
C ASP A 168 19.04 -13.81 -21.31
N GLU A 169 18.48 -12.85 -22.05
CA GLU A 169 19.12 -12.20 -23.20
C GLU A 169 20.39 -11.44 -22.79
N THR A 170 20.30 -10.69 -21.67
CA THR A 170 21.45 -9.95 -21.13
C THR A 170 22.59 -10.91 -20.76
N VAL A 171 22.29 -11.97 -20.02
CA VAL A 171 23.29 -12.98 -19.61
C VAL A 171 23.91 -13.69 -20.82
N ALA A 172 23.09 -14.05 -21.81
CA ALA A 172 23.58 -14.68 -23.03
C ALA A 172 24.54 -13.76 -23.83
N SER A 173 24.20 -12.47 -23.92
CA SER A 173 25.06 -11.47 -24.57
C SER A 173 26.40 -11.32 -23.85
N LEU A 174 26.36 -11.23 -22.51
CA LEU A 174 27.59 -11.14 -21.70
C LEU A 174 28.44 -12.40 -21.79
N GLN A 175 27.83 -13.58 -21.78
CA GLN A 175 28.54 -14.85 -21.98
C GLN A 175 29.21 -14.91 -23.33
N SER A 176 28.53 -14.45 -24.39
CA SER A 176 29.10 -14.39 -25.74
C SER A 176 30.32 -13.47 -25.82
N ALA A 177 30.32 -12.36 -25.05
CA ALA A 177 31.48 -11.48 -24.98
C ALA A 177 32.69 -12.14 -24.31
N VAL A 178 32.46 -12.90 -23.23
CA VAL A 178 33.53 -13.69 -22.57
C VAL A 178 34.09 -14.74 -23.50
N THR A 179 33.21 -15.52 -24.15
CA THR A 179 33.60 -16.58 -25.08
C THR A 179 34.45 -16.01 -26.23
N ARG A 180 34.08 -14.87 -26.81
CA ARG A 180 34.85 -14.23 -27.87
C ARG A 180 36.23 -13.79 -27.39
N ALA A 181 36.36 -13.23 -26.20
CA ALA A 181 37.64 -12.84 -25.65
C ALA A 181 38.54 -14.06 -25.37
N GLU A 182 37.95 -15.17 -24.92
CA GLU A 182 38.64 -16.44 -24.70
C GLU A 182 39.11 -17.07 -26.02
N GLU A 183 38.28 -17.04 -27.08
CA GLU A 183 38.61 -17.50 -28.42
C GLU A 183 39.77 -16.69 -29.01
N GLU A 184 39.72 -15.34 -28.94
CA GLU A 184 40.79 -14.47 -29.40
C GLU A 184 42.13 -14.72 -28.67
N LEU A 185 42.09 -15.04 -27.39
CA LEU A 185 43.27 -15.42 -26.61
C LEU A 185 43.81 -16.79 -27.06
N GLN A 186 42.92 -17.78 -27.20
CA GLN A 186 43.30 -19.12 -27.62
C GLN A 186 43.91 -19.14 -29.03
N ASP A 187 43.27 -18.41 -29.97
CA ASP A 187 43.80 -18.27 -31.33
C ASP A 187 45.23 -17.68 -31.31
N ALA A 188 45.46 -16.67 -30.47
CA ALA A 188 46.81 -16.09 -30.35
C ALA A 188 47.81 -17.05 -29.68
N GLU A 189 47.39 -17.87 -28.71
CA GLU A 189 48.24 -18.90 -28.10
C GLU A 189 48.57 -20.01 -29.09
N ASP A 190 47.62 -20.44 -29.92
CA ASP A 190 47.82 -21.44 -30.97
C ASP A 190 48.76 -20.91 -32.06
N ASP A 191 48.59 -19.66 -32.52
CA ASP A 191 49.46 -18.98 -33.45
C ASP A 191 50.90 -18.87 -32.90
N ILE A 192 51.05 -18.52 -31.62
CA ILE A 192 52.36 -18.48 -30.95
C ILE A 192 53.02 -19.87 -31.00
N ALA A 193 52.29 -20.92 -30.64
CA ALA A 193 52.82 -22.29 -30.66
C ALA A 193 53.22 -22.71 -32.06
N GLU A 194 52.44 -22.33 -33.10
CA GLU A 194 52.78 -22.61 -34.50
C GLU A 194 54.05 -21.88 -34.91
N TYR A 195 54.18 -20.57 -34.67
CA TYR A 195 55.40 -19.83 -35.05
C TYR A 195 56.64 -20.26 -34.24
N GLU A 196 56.49 -20.61 -32.96
CA GLU A 196 57.53 -21.16 -32.13
C GLU A 196 58.06 -22.47 -32.73
N SER A 197 57.18 -23.33 -33.26
CA SER A 197 57.61 -24.56 -33.93
C SER A 197 58.41 -24.25 -35.17
N TYR A 198 58.02 -23.30 -36.00
CA TYR A 198 58.72 -22.90 -37.20
C TYR A 198 60.12 -22.32 -36.92
N VAL A 199 60.27 -21.58 -35.82
CA VAL A 199 61.52 -20.95 -35.42
C VAL A 199 62.48 -21.96 -34.76
N ASN A 200 61.97 -22.87 -33.90
CA ASN A 200 62.79 -23.67 -32.99
C ASN A 200 63.08 -25.10 -33.49
N ASP A 201 62.12 -25.72 -34.20
CA ASP A 201 62.25 -27.12 -34.60
C ASP A 201 62.86 -27.34 -36.00
N GLY A 202 63.14 -26.26 -36.75
CA GLY A 202 63.69 -26.32 -38.11
C GLY A 202 62.67 -26.77 -39.17
N SER A 203 61.39 -26.74 -38.95
CA SER A 203 60.32 -27.13 -39.88
C SER A 203 60.45 -26.40 -41.23
N TYR A 204 60.76 -25.09 -41.20
CA TYR A 204 60.99 -24.32 -42.42
C TYR A 204 62.25 -24.80 -43.20
N LYS A 205 63.29 -25.27 -42.47
CA LYS A 205 64.51 -25.83 -43.14
C LYS A 205 64.15 -27.05 -43.96
N SER A 206 63.30 -27.94 -43.40
CA SER A 206 62.83 -29.13 -44.13
C SER A 206 61.85 -28.74 -45.25
N TYR A 207 60.89 -27.75 -44.99
CA TYR A 207 59.93 -27.28 -46.00
C TYR A 207 60.61 -26.71 -47.23
N PHE A 208 61.67 -25.87 -47.06
CA PHE A 208 62.44 -25.29 -48.17
C PHE A 208 63.52 -26.20 -48.66
N LYS A 209 63.66 -27.43 -48.14
CA LYS A 209 64.59 -28.47 -48.57
C LYS A 209 66.07 -28.05 -48.53
N VAL A 210 66.43 -27.19 -47.58
CA VAL A 210 67.77 -26.65 -47.46
C VAL A 210 68.83 -27.80 -47.33
N ASP A 211 68.53 -28.76 -46.44
CA ASP A 211 69.41 -29.91 -46.21
C ASP A 211 69.48 -30.83 -47.43
N GLU A 212 68.39 -30.95 -48.23
CA GLU A 212 68.41 -31.74 -49.50
C GLU A 212 69.28 -31.05 -50.54
N TYR A 213 69.12 -29.75 -50.74
CA TYR A 213 69.94 -28.99 -51.66
C TYR A 213 71.42 -28.95 -51.21
N GLN A 214 71.66 -28.82 -49.89
CA GLN A 214 73.00 -28.90 -49.32
C GLN A 214 73.67 -30.28 -49.64
N ALA A 215 72.92 -31.35 -49.42
CA ALA A 215 73.44 -32.70 -49.73
C ALA A 215 73.76 -32.91 -51.22
N ILE A 216 72.84 -32.37 -52.09
CA ILE A 216 73.09 -32.42 -53.57
C ILE A 216 74.33 -31.62 -53.96
N TYR A 217 74.45 -30.41 -53.37
CA TYR A 217 75.64 -29.59 -53.60
C TYR A 217 76.94 -30.29 -53.15
N ASP A 218 76.97 -30.84 -51.94
CA ASP A 218 78.11 -31.54 -51.35
C ASP A 218 78.47 -32.79 -52.14
N GLU A 219 77.48 -33.57 -52.63
CA GLU A 219 77.68 -34.73 -53.49
C GLU A 219 78.31 -34.33 -54.82
N ASN A 220 77.76 -33.28 -55.46
CA ASN A 220 78.29 -32.82 -56.75
C ASN A 220 79.64 -32.13 -56.59
N LEU A 221 79.87 -31.41 -55.50
CA LEU A 221 81.20 -30.87 -55.17
C LEU A 221 82.22 -31.97 -54.99
N LYS A 222 81.86 -33.02 -54.27
CA LYS A 222 82.71 -34.18 -54.08
C LYS A 222 82.98 -34.90 -55.40
N ALA A 223 81.97 -35.14 -56.22
CA ALA A 223 82.12 -35.78 -57.53
C ALA A 223 83.02 -34.97 -58.47
N LEU A 224 82.93 -33.66 -58.45
CA LEU A 224 83.81 -32.78 -59.21
C LEU A 224 85.22 -32.83 -58.68
N THR A 225 85.44 -32.73 -57.38
CA THR A 225 86.76 -32.77 -56.76
C THR A 225 87.44 -34.12 -56.95
N ASP A 226 86.73 -35.25 -56.75
CA ASP A 226 87.24 -36.59 -56.97
C ASP A 226 87.72 -36.77 -58.44
N LYS A 227 86.97 -36.25 -59.41
CA LYS A 227 87.34 -36.30 -60.83
C LYS A 227 88.50 -35.37 -61.19
N MET A 228 88.57 -34.21 -60.55
CA MET A 228 89.70 -33.29 -60.69
C MET A 228 90.98 -33.92 -60.19
N ASP A 229 90.96 -34.61 -59.06
CA ASP A 229 92.08 -35.33 -58.49
C ASP A 229 92.48 -36.54 -59.38
N GLU A 230 91.45 -37.33 -59.81
CA GLU A 230 91.69 -38.47 -60.73
C GLU A 230 92.38 -38.03 -62.00
N TRP A 231 92.05 -36.91 -62.59
CA TRP A 231 92.59 -36.45 -63.86
C TRP A 231 93.71 -35.43 -63.70
N GLY A 232 94.10 -35.06 -62.46
CA GLY A 232 95.20 -34.13 -62.16
C GLY A 232 94.96 -32.72 -62.70
N ILE A 233 93.68 -32.30 -62.77
CA ILE A 233 93.25 -31.00 -63.30
C ILE A 233 92.98 -30.08 -62.12
N SER A 234 93.56 -28.86 -62.10
CA SER A 234 93.40 -27.89 -61.04
C SER A 234 92.16 -27.02 -61.27
N TRP A 235 91.61 -26.41 -60.19
CA TRP A 235 90.46 -25.45 -60.22
C TRP A 235 90.66 -24.33 -61.24
N SER A 236 91.88 -23.79 -61.32
CA SER A 236 92.24 -22.74 -62.31
C SER A 236 92.09 -23.17 -63.77
N GLN A 237 92.18 -24.47 -64.05
CA GLN A 237 92.01 -25.03 -65.41
C GLN A 237 90.52 -25.26 -65.74
N VAL A 238 89.67 -25.55 -64.72
CA VAL A 238 88.23 -25.75 -64.86
C VAL A 238 87.51 -24.40 -64.98
N THR A 239 87.91 -23.45 -64.18
CA THR A 239 87.29 -22.13 -64.11
C THR A 239 87.91 -21.08 -65.05
N GLY A 240 88.89 -21.43 -65.87
CA GLY A 240 89.55 -20.57 -66.86
C GLY A 240 90.54 -19.55 -66.29
N GLY A 241 91.14 -19.83 -65.13
CA GLY A 241 92.28 -19.14 -64.55
C GLY A 241 92.11 -17.70 -64.14
N SER A 242 91.64 -17.54 -62.96
CA SER A 242 92.07 -16.48 -62.05
C SER A 242 91.83 -16.98 -60.65
N ALA A 243 92.89 -17.11 -59.86
CA ALA A 243 92.76 -17.43 -58.43
C ALA A 243 92.18 -16.23 -57.70
N GLY A 244 90.86 -16.12 -57.76
CA GLY A 244 90.04 -15.12 -57.01
C GLY A 244 88.87 -15.86 -56.46
N SER A 245 88.89 -16.02 -55.13
CA SER A 245 87.75 -16.36 -54.29
C SER A 245 86.47 -16.78 -55.02
N VAL A 246 85.98 -17.98 -54.80
CA VAL A 246 84.58 -18.36 -55.12
C VAL A 246 83.65 -17.47 -54.35
N GLN A 247 83.42 -16.31 -54.95
CA GLN A 247 82.36 -15.43 -54.50
C GLN A 247 81.27 -15.52 -55.56
N ALA A 248 80.08 -15.92 -55.14
CA ALA A 248 78.93 -16.11 -55.98
C ALA A 248 78.77 -14.95 -56.97
N GLY A 249 78.66 -15.22 -58.22
CA GLY A 249 78.18 -14.24 -59.22
C GLY A 249 79.17 -13.96 -60.38
N GLY A 250 79.63 -14.93 -61.07
CA GLY A 250 80.31 -14.68 -62.33
C GLY A 250 79.88 -15.64 -63.44
N THR A 251 79.15 -15.10 -64.40
CA THR A 251 78.76 -15.83 -65.64
C THR A 251 79.91 -16.52 -66.32
N ALA A 252 79.72 -17.79 -66.56
CA ALA A 252 80.66 -18.63 -67.35
C ALA A 252 80.95 -18.02 -68.75
N GLY A 253 81.88 -17.14 -68.81
CA GLY A 253 82.39 -16.57 -70.06
C GLY A 253 83.27 -17.57 -70.82
N ASN A 254 82.87 -17.86 -72.01
CA ASN A 254 83.43 -18.69 -73.04
C ASN A 254 84.98 -18.58 -73.17
N VAL A 255 85.71 -19.57 -72.66
CA VAL A 255 87.14 -19.70 -72.93
C VAL A 255 87.39 -20.97 -73.74
N LEU A 256 87.26 -20.86 -75.05
CA LEU A 256 87.81 -21.77 -76.03
C LEU A 256 88.98 -21.07 -76.70
N GLY A 257 90.17 -21.34 -76.25
CA GLY A 257 91.43 -20.89 -76.85
C GLY A 257 92.50 -21.93 -76.78
N SER A 258 92.57 -22.76 -77.81
CA SER A 258 93.78 -23.27 -78.55
C SER A 258 94.75 -24.26 -77.89
N SER A 259 94.70 -25.50 -78.45
CA SER A 259 95.78 -26.44 -78.81
C SER A 259 96.53 -27.17 -77.70
N GLY A 260 96.23 -28.45 -77.62
CA GLY A 260 97.11 -29.46 -77.08
C GLY A 260 96.40 -30.70 -76.53
N GLN A 261 96.39 -31.80 -77.39
CA GLN A 261 96.02 -33.19 -77.08
C GLN A 261 94.54 -33.49 -76.68
N ASP A 262 93.92 -34.27 -77.62
CA ASP A 262 92.44 -34.55 -77.63
C ASP A 262 91.84 -35.25 -76.40
N SER A 263 92.62 -35.89 -75.55
CA SER A 263 92.08 -36.52 -74.30
C SER A 263 91.92 -35.53 -73.15
N ASN A 264 92.77 -34.54 -73.02
CA ASN A 264 92.70 -33.56 -71.95
C ASN A 264 91.61 -32.54 -72.20
N SER A 265 91.29 -32.21 -73.44
CA SER A 265 90.19 -31.32 -73.83
C SER A 265 88.83 -31.92 -73.54
N SER A 266 88.64 -33.24 -73.64
CA SER A 266 87.37 -33.91 -73.28
C SER A 266 87.12 -33.91 -71.76
N ASN A 267 88.19 -34.17 -71.00
CA ASN A 267 88.09 -34.15 -69.52
C ASN A 267 87.81 -32.76 -68.98
N VAL A 268 88.43 -31.71 -69.52
CA VAL A 268 88.13 -30.32 -69.12
C VAL A 268 86.69 -29.92 -69.46
N LYS A 269 86.15 -30.35 -70.63
CA LYS A 269 84.77 -30.13 -71.00
C LYS A 269 83.78 -30.84 -70.02
N THR A 270 84.09 -32.07 -69.62
CA THR A 270 83.31 -32.82 -68.66
C THR A 270 83.35 -32.17 -67.29
N LEU A 271 84.50 -31.71 -66.81
CA LEU A 271 84.65 -30.97 -65.58
C LEU A 271 83.92 -29.60 -65.62
N ALA A 272 83.95 -28.89 -66.73
CA ALA A 272 83.23 -27.65 -66.92
C ALA A 272 81.73 -27.87 -66.88
N SER A 273 81.20 -28.98 -67.40
CA SER A 273 79.79 -29.31 -67.28
C SER A 273 79.39 -29.68 -65.84
N LEU A 274 80.21 -30.42 -65.12
CA LEU A 274 80.01 -30.72 -63.71
C LEU A 274 80.09 -29.44 -62.86
N TYR A 275 81.01 -28.54 -63.19
CA TYR A 275 81.10 -27.23 -62.52
C TYR A 275 79.85 -26.39 -62.74
N SER A 276 79.33 -26.37 -63.97
CA SER A 276 78.06 -25.66 -64.25
C SER A 276 76.85 -26.24 -63.47
N ILE A 277 76.82 -27.59 -63.27
CA ILE A 277 75.85 -28.26 -62.43
C ILE A 277 76.01 -27.81 -60.96
N LEU A 278 77.28 -27.76 -60.49
CA LEU A 278 77.60 -27.33 -59.15
C LEU A 278 77.18 -25.86 -58.90
N GLU A 279 77.47 -24.97 -59.87
CA GLU A 279 77.03 -23.58 -59.81
C GLU A 279 75.48 -23.47 -59.73
N GLN A 280 74.77 -24.30 -60.50
CA GLN A 280 73.31 -24.31 -60.42
C GLN A 280 72.87 -24.85 -59.07
N ASN A 281 73.43 -25.90 -58.54
CA ASN A 281 73.11 -26.45 -57.23
C ASN A 281 73.41 -25.44 -56.10
N LEU A 282 74.55 -24.71 -56.22
CA LEU A 282 74.84 -23.62 -55.27
C LEU A 282 73.76 -22.55 -55.28
N LYS A 283 73.36 -22.16 -56.48
CA LYS A 283 72.24 -21.16 -56.60
C LYS A 283 70.93 -21.67 -56.04
N ASP A 284 70.57 -22.94 -56.32
CA ASP A 284 69.35 -23.55 -55.78
C ASP A 284 69.40 -23.63 -54.24
N LEU A 285 70.57 -23.92 -53.66
CA LEU A 285 70.83 -23.92 -52.23
C LEU A 285 70.73 -22.50 -51.65
N GLU A 286 71.36 -21.52 -52.26
CA GLU A 286 71.32 -20.12 -51.85
C GLU A 286 69.89 -19.60 -51.87
N GLU A 287 69.11 -19.88 -52.92
CA GLU A 287 67.71 -19.54 -53.01
C GLU A 287 66.88 -20.22 -51.93
N ALA A 288 67.13 -21.47 -51.61
CA ALA A 288 66.48 -22.21 -50.57
C ALA A 288 66.82 -21.65 -49.17
N GLN A 289 68.08 -21.30 -48.93
CA GLN A 289 68.53 -20.65 -47.67
C GLN A 289 67.94 -19.27 -47.49
N GLU A 290 67.92 -18.44 -48.54
CA GLU A 290 67.30 -17.10 -48.50
C GLU A 290 65.81 -17.21 -48.13
N LYS A 291 65.06 -18.09 -48.80
CA LYS A 291 63.64 -18.33 -48.50
C LYS A 291 63.43 -18.83 -47.07
N TYR A 292 64.29 -19.70 -46.55
CA TYR A 292 64.28 -20.18 -45.19
C TYR A 292 64.55 -19.05 -44.19
N GLU A 293 65.59 -18.24 -44.40
CA GLU A 293 65.95 -17.12 -43.52
C GLU A 293 64.86 -16.06 -43.50
N ASP A 294 64.29 -15.74 -44.66
CA ASP A 294 63.16 -14.83 -44.76
C ASP A 294 61.94 -15.37 -44.01
N ALA A 295 61.59 -16.63 -44.14
CA ALA A 295 60.50 -17.28 -43.49
C ALA A 295 60.67 -17.29 -41.95
N VAL A 296 61.84 -17.64 -41.45
CA VAL A 296 62.19 -17.63 -40.02
C VAL A 296 62.16 -16.21 -39.47
N THR A 297 62.69 -15.23 -40.24
CA THR A 297 62.65 -13.82 -39.83
C THR A 297 61.23 -13.32 -39.71
N ASN A 298 60.38 -13.63 -40.70
CA ASN A 298 58.93 -13.25 -40.64
C ASN A 298 58.19 -13.96 -39.50
N ALA A 299 58.44 -15.26 -39.29
CA ALA A 299 57.85 -16.00 -38.17
C ALA A 299 58.31 -15.43 -36.83
N SER A 300 59.59 -15.09 -36.67
CA SER A 300 60.10 -14.44 -35.44
C SER A 300 59.48 -13.08 -35.18
N PHE A 301 59.29 -12.28 -36.21
CA PHE A 301 58.60 -11.00 -36.10
C PHE A 301 57.13 -11.17 -35.69
N ASN A 302 56.39 -12.09 -36.30
CA ASN A 302 55.02 -12.42 -35.96
C ASN A 302 54.92 -12.94 -34.53
N LEU A 303 55.81 -13.85 -34.13
CA LEU A 303 55.93 -14.39 -32.79
C LEU A 303 56.11 -13.26 -31.74
N GLN A 304 57.06 -12.36 -31.98
CA GLN A 304 57.29 -11.22 -31.09
C GLN A 304 56.05 -10.32 -30.99
N THR A 305 55.37 -10.07 -32.11
CA THR A 305 54.15 -9.25 -32.15
C THR A 305 53.02 -9.88 -31.35
N LEU A 306 52.80 -11.19 -31.49
CA LEU A 306 51.79 -11.95 -30.75
C LEU A 306 52.12 -12.04 -29.26
N GLN A 307 53.39 -12.27 -28.90
CA GLN A 307 53.82 -12.27 -27.50
C GLN A 307 53.61 -10.92 -26.82
N LEU A 308 53.78 -9.79 -27.51
CA LEU A 308 53.45 -8.46 -27.00
C LEU A 308 51.96 -8.26 -26.82
N LYS A 309 51.11 -8.85 -27.66
CA LYS A 309 49.64 -8.77 -27.55
C LYS A 309 49.08 -9.71 -26.49
N LEU A 310 49.76 -10.80 -26.16
CA LEU A 310 49.25 -11.83 -25.25
C LEU A 310 48.80 -11.27 -23.91
N SER A 311 49.59 -10.35 -23.32
CA SER A 311 49.23 -9.69 -22.06
C SER A 311 47.96 -8.87 -22.17
N SER A 312 47.74 -8.17 -23.29
CA SER A 312 46.51 -7.38 -23.50
C SER A 312 45.28 -8.26 -23.74
N LEU A 313 45.45 -9.40 -24.40
CA LEU A 313 44.37 -10.38 -24.59
C LEU A 313 43.99 -11.07 -23.28
N GLN A 314 44.98 -11.44 -22.44
CA GLN A 314 44.71 -11.96 -21.08
C GLN A 314 43.97 -10.95 -20.21
N GLN A 315 44.36 -9.66 -20.30
CA GLN A 315 43.62 -8.60 -19.61
C GLN A 315 42.20 -8.46 -20.16
N ALA A 316 41.99 -8.52 -21.48
CA ALA A 316 40.66 -8.44 -22.09
C ALA A 316 39.70 -9.57 -21.61
N VAL A 317 40.24 -10.81 -21.49
CA VAL A 317 39.49 -11.93 -20.91
C VAL A 317 39.13 -11.66 -19.47
N THR A 318 40.07 -11.12 -18.67
CA THR A 318 39.79 -10.78 -17.26
C THR A 318 38.70 -9.71 -17.15
N GLU A 319 38.84 -8.63 -17.92
CA GLU A 319 37.85 -7.55 -17.97
C GLU A 319 36.46 -8.04 -18.44
N ALA A 320 36.42 -8.93 -19.43
CA ALA A 320 35.18 -9.52 -19.92
C ALA A 320 34.48 -10.36 -18.82
N LYS A 321 35.27 -11.14 -18.04
CA LYS A 321 34.74 -11.93 -16.90
C LYS A 321 34.27 -11.06 -15.76
N GLU A 322 35.02 -10.05 -15.37
CA GLU A 322 34.60 -9.09 -14.33
C GLU A 322 33.32 -8.35 -14.74
N ASN A 323 33.23 -7.88 -15.98
CA ASN A 323 32.04 -7.26 -16.53
C ASN A 323 30.83 -8.21 -16.54
N TYR A 324 31.07 -9.49 -16.89
CA TYR A 324 30.03 -10.51 -16.83
C TYR A 324 29.47 -10.63 -15.42
N GLU A 325 30.31 -10.78 -14.39
CA GLU A 325 29.87 -10.94 -12.99
C GLU A 325 29.11 -9.71 -12.50
N ILE A 326 29.64 -8.51 -12.75
CA ILE A 326 28.99 -7.26 -12.29
C ILE A 326 27.66 -7.05 -12.98
N GLN A 327 27.61 -7.17 -14.30
CA GLN A 327 26.39 -6.91 -15.07
C GLN A 327 25.35 -8.02 -14.89
N GLN A 328 25.77 -9.26 -14.72
CA GLN A 328 24.87 -10.36 -14.35
C GLN A 328 24.21 -10.11 -13.00
N ALA A 329 24.98 -9.66 -12.00
CA ALA A 329 24.43 -9.32 -10.68
C ALA A 329 23.42 -8.16 -10.77
N GLN A 330 23.71 -7.12 -11.58
CA GLN A 330 22.79 -6.01 -11.82
C GLN A 330 21.53 -6.47 -12.56
N ALA A 331 21.67 -7.26 -13.59
CA ALA A 331 20.55 -7.82 -14.34
C ALA A 331 19.66 -8.70 -13.45
N LYS A 332 20.26 -9.49 -12.56
CA LYS A 332 19.54 -10.31 -11.58
C LYS A 332 18.75 -9.45 -10.60
N LEU A 333 19.36 -8.39 -10.08
CA LEU A 333 18.66 -7.46 -9.18
C LEU A 333 17.47 -6.79 -9.88
N THR A 334 17.65 -6.38 -11.14
CA THR A 334 16.57 -5.79 -11.95
C THR A 334 15.45 -6.80 -12.18
N TYR A 335 15.78 -8.04 -12.49
CA TYR A 335 14.82 -9.15 -12.64
C TYR A 335 14.02 -9.38 -11.37
N GLU A 336 14.70 -9.54 -10.21
CA GLU A 336 14.06 -9.77 -8.92
C GLU A 336 13.16 -8.58 -8.50
N THR A 337 13.61 -7.35 -8.78
CA THR A 337 12.82 -6.13 -8.50
C THR A 337 11.57 -6.07 -9.35
N SER A 338 11.68 -6.37 -10.65
CA SER A 338 10.55 -6.39 -11.58
C SER A 338 9.54 -7.48 -11.21
N LEU A 339 10.01 -8.67 -10.85
CA LEU A 339 9.17 -9.77 -10.39
C LEU A 339 8.42 -9.41 -9.10
N SER A 340 9.15 -8.87 -8.11
CA SER A 340 8.54 -8.41 -6.84
C SER A 340 7.54 -7.26 -7.04
N GLY A 341 7.80 -6.37 -8.01
CA GLY A 341 6.86 -5.33 -8.41
C GLY A 341 5.57 -5.91 -8.99
N ALA A 342 5.70 -6.89 -9.88
CA ALA A 342 4.55 -7.57 -10.48
C ALA A 342 3.73 -8.37 -9.45
N GLU A 343 4.39 -9.05 -8.50
CA GLU A 343 3.73 -9.80 -7.44
C GLU A 343 2.90 -8.91 -6.51
N ARG A 344 3.35 -7.67 -6.26
CA ARG A 344 2.64 -6.71 -5.41
C ARG A 344 1.64 -5.83 -6.16
N ALA A 345 1.70 -5.78 -7.47
CA ALA A 345 0.93 -4.86 -8.31
C ALA A 345 -0.57 -4.90 -8.03
N GLU A 346 -1.15 -6.10 -7.86
CA GLU A 346 -2.57 -6.28 -7.55
C GLU A 346 -2.92 -5.78 -6.14
N SER A 347 -2.07 -6.07 -5.14
CA SER A 347 -2.28 -5.60 -3.76
C SER A 347 -2.18 -4.09 -3.66
N ASP A 348 -1.20 -3.48 -4.33
CA ASP A 348 -0.98 -2.05 -4.35
C ASP A 348 -2.14 -1.33 -5.07
N TYR A 349 -2.65 -1.93 -6.18
CA TYR A 349 -3.85 -1.48 -6.86
C TYR A 349 -5.06 -1.49 -5.93
N ASN A 350 -5.35 -2.62 -5.28
CA ASN A 350 -6.49 -2.74 -4.36
C ASN A 350 -6.40 -1.75 -3.20
N THR A 351 -5.21 -1.56 -2.63
CA THR A 351 -4.98 -0.57 -1.56
C THR A 351 -5.28 0.85 -2.05
N THR A 352 -4.87 1.17 -3.28
CA THR A 352 -5.14 2.49 -3.89
C THR A 352 -6.63 2.67 -4.14
N VAL A 353 -7.32 1.65 -4.67
CA VAL A 353 -8.77 1.67 -4.91
C VAL A 353 -9.55 1.92 -3.61
N GLU A 354 -9.23 1.20 -2.55
CA GLU A 354 -9.89 1.37 -1.25
C GLU A 354 -9.65 2.77 -0.66
N LYS A 355 -8.43 3.29 -0.78
CA LYS A 355 -8.12 4.65 -0.35
C LYS A 355 -8.93 5.69 -1.12
N VAL A 356 -8.92 5.62 -2.44
CA VAL A 356 -9.61 6.60 -3.30
C VAL A 356 -11.13 6.56 -3.08
N LYS A 357 -11.71 5.37 -2.87
CA LYS A 357 -13.11 5.21 -2.46
C LYS A 357 -13.40 5.87 -1.10
N SER A 358 -12.53 5.65 -0.12
CA SER A 358 -12.70 6.22 1.22
C SER A 358 -12.63 7.75 1.19
N ASP A 359 -11.69 8.29 0.40
CA ASP A 359 -11.53 9.74 0.23
C ASP A 359 -12.79 10.37 -0.41
N LEU A 360 -13.33 9.72 -1.46
CA LEU A 360 -14.58 10.17 -2.10
C LEU A 360 -15.80 10.05 -1.17
N ALA A 361 -15.88 8.97 -0.39
CA ALA A 361 -16.95 8.78 0.60
C ALA A 361 -16.93 9.87 1.69
N ALA A 362 -15.74 10.29 2.13
CA ALA A 362 -15.59 11.39 3.08
C ALA A 362 -16.09 12.73 2.52
N LEU A 363 -15.73 13.04 1.26
CA LEU A 363 -16.23 14.25 0.58
C LEU A 363 -17.74 14.21 0.39
N LYS A 364 -18.29 13.04 0.07
CA LYS A 364 -19.74 12.85 -0.06
C LYS A 364 -20.45 13.08 1.28
N SER A 365 -19.92 12.53 2.38
CA SER A 365 -20.46 12.76 3.72
C SER A 365 -20.47 14.24 4.07
N THR A 366 -19.36 14.96 3.83
CA THR A 366 -19.29 16.42 4.06
C THR A 366 -20.33 17.19 3.27
N TYR A 367 -20.59 16.79 2.02
CA TYR A 367 -21.65 17.40 1.21
C TYR A 367 -23.05 17.09 1.75
N GLU A 368 -23.30 15.84 2.17
CA GLU A 368 -24.58 15.43 2.76
C GLU A 368 -24.83 16.15 4.09
N ASP A 369 -23.80 16.26 4.94
CA ASP A 369 -23.86 16.97 6.23
C ASP A 369 -24.14 18.47 6.03
N ALA A 370 -23.49 19.12 5.07
CA ALA A 370 -23.75 20.53 4.76
C ALA A 370 -25.18 20.76 4.25
N LYS A 371 -25.70 19.82 3.46
CA LYS A 371 -27.08 19.87 2.97
C LYS A 371 -28.08 19.67 4.10
N GLU A 372 -27.85 18.69 4.96
CA GLU A 372 -28.70 18.43 6.14
C GLU A 372 -28.75 19.63 7.08
N ASN A 373 -27.59 20.26 7.34
CA ASN A 373 -27.50 21.46 8.17
C ASN A 373 -28.30 22.63 7.61
N LEU A 374 -28.25 22.86 6.30
CA LEU A 374 -29.10 23.90 5.68
C LEU A 374 -30.59 23.55 5.77
N GLU A 375 -30.96 22.30 5.53
CA GLU A 375 -32.36 21.84 5.66
C GLU A 375 -32.88 21.96 7.10
N LEU A 376 -32.03 21.59 8.10
CA LEU A 376 -32.33 21.78 9.51
C LEU A 376 -32.52 23.26 9.89
N PHE A 377 -31.62 24.12 9.42
CA PHE A 377 -31.70 25.56 9.61
C PHE A 377 -33.02 26.12 9.05
N GLU A 378 -33.33 25.79 7.78
CA GLU A 378 -34.56 26.28 7.13
C GLU A 378 -35.82 25.78 7.84
N SER A 379 -35.83 24.53 8.31
CA SER A 379 -36.98 23.97 9.04
C SER A 379 -37.12 24.49 10.47
N SER A 380 -35.98 24.84 11.10
CA SER A 380 -35.97 25.27 12.50
C SER A 380 -36.24 26.77 12.67
N VAL A 381 -35.59 27.60 11.84
CA VAL A 381 -35.59 29.06 12.00
C VAL A 381 -35.61 29.84 10.68
N GLY A 382 -35.76 29.19 9.53
CA GLY A 382 -35.65 29.83 8.21
C GLY A 382 -36.62 30.97 7.95
N ASP A 383 -37.76 30.98 8.60
CA ASP A 383 -38.76 32.08 8.52
C ASP A 383 -38.57 33.15 9.62
N GLY A 384 -37.50 33.07 10.40
CA GLY A 384 -37.19 34.01 11.48
C GLY A 384 -37.84 33.70 12.82
N TYR A 385 -38.48 32.54 12.96
CA TYR A 385 -39.09 32.11 14.21
C TYR A 385 -38.60 30.70 14.59
N PHE A 386 -38.45 30.49 15.89
CA PHE A 386 -38.27 29.16 16.47
C PHE A 386 -39.62 28.70 17.05
N TYR A 387 -40.02 27.49 16.74
CA TYR A 387 -41.33 26.95 17.08
C TYR A 387 -41.24 25.83 18.11
N ALA A 388 -42.31 25.61 18.86
CA ALA A 388 -42.48 24.41 19.67
C ALA A 388 -42.59 23.19 18.75
N SER A 389 -41.81 22.16 19.01
CA SER A 389 -41.84 20.90 18.23
C SER A 389 -42.98 19.97 18.67
N GLU A 390 -43.43 20.08 19.91
CA GLU A 390 -44.46 19.24 20.55
C GLU A 390 -45.32 20.01 21.50
N ASP A 391 -46.47 19.39 21.90
CA ASP A 391 -47.37 19.94 22.91
C ASP A 391 -46.77 19.77 24.31
N GLY A 392 -46.93 20.78 25.16
CA GLY A 392 -46.43 20.70 26.53
C GLY A 392 -46.60 21.98 27.34
N THR A 393 -46.10 22.00 28.57
CA THR A 393 -46.06 23.19 29.40
C THR A 393 -44.62 23.67 29.57
N ILE A 394 -44.33 24.91 29.26
CA ILE A 394 -43.01 25.50 29.42
C ILE A 394 -42.63 25.52 30.90
N LEU A 395 -41.60 24.77 31.27
CA LEU A 395 -41.08 24.76 32.63
C LEU A 395 -40.10 25.90 32.85
N ARG A 396 -39.24 26.16 31.86
CA ARG A 396 -38.23 27.20 31.96
C ARG A 396 -37.75 27.63 30.55
N THR A 397 -37.63 28.92 30.35
CA THR A 397 -37.01 29.53 29.18
C THR A 397 -35.55 29.79 29.50
N MET A 398 -34.64 29.36 28.61
CA MET A 398 -33.18 29.42 28.81
C MET A 398 -32.53 30.60 28.09
N VAL A 399 -33.25 31.23 27.17
CA VAL A 399 -32.78 32.34 26.32
C VAL A 399 -33.56 33.64 26.64
N ARG A 400 -33.01 34.79 26.22
CA ARG A 400 -33.61 36.14 26.43
C ARG A 400 -33.46 36.95 25.15
N ALA A 401 -34.29 37.99 25.01
CA ALA A 401 -34.14 38.98 23.95
C ALA A 401 -32.75 39.66 24.01
N GLU A 402 -32.23 40.07 22.89
CA GLU A 402 -30.89 40.66 22.69
C GLU A 402 -29.74 39.69 23.04
N GLN A 403 -30.02 38.40 23.17
CA GLN A 403 -29.01 37.35 23.36
C GLN A 403 -28.73 36.64 22.04
N ALA A 404 -27.47 36.25 21.82
CA ALA A 404 -27.10 35.38 20.72
C ALA A 404 -27.58 33.94 20.96
N LEU A 405 -28.24 33.35 19.96
CA LEU A 405 -28.55 31.94 19.88
C LEU A 405 -27.46 31.24 19.09
N THR A 406 -26.75 30.36 19.75
CA THR A 406 -25.65 29.55 19.14
C THR A 406 -26.10 28.13 18.89
N SER A 407 -25.37 27.40 18.06
CA SER A 407 -25.56 25.96 17.89
C SER A 407 -25.54 25.23 19.23
N ASP A 408 -26.32 24.19 19.37
CA ASP A 408 -26.53 23.38 20.60
C ASP A 408 -27.09 24.14 21.79
N ALA A 409 -27.58 25.39 21.60
CA ALA A 409 -28.22 26.15 22.69
C ALA A 409 -29.60 25.61 23.03
N VAL A 410 -29.82 25.25 24.29
CA VAL A 410 -31.16 24.92 24.78
C VAL A 410 -31.99 26.22 24.84
N VAL A 411 -33.07 26.25 24.09
CA VAL A 411 -33.97 27.41 24.00
C VAL A 411 -34.98 27.42 25.18
N PHE A 412 -35.63 26.30 25.41
CA PHE A 412 -36.57 26.14 26.52
C PHE A 412 -36.65 24.67 26.95
N VAL A 413 -37.18 24.49 28.16
CA VAL A 413 -37.42 23.17 28.75
C VAL A 413 -38.92 23.08 29.01
N TYR A 414 -39.53 22.01 28.52
CA TYR A 414 -40.98 21.83 28.67
C TYR A 414 -41.32 20.42 29.16
N SER A 415 -42.48 20.28 29.77
CA SER A 415 -43.05 18.99 30.14
C SER A 415 -43.79 18.41 28.93
N ASN A 416 -43.47 17.19 28.56
CA ASN A 416 -44.22 16.49 27.52
C ASN A 416 -45.17 15.47 28.13
N PRO A 417 -46.49 15.74 28.11
CA PRO A 417 -47.49 14.83 28.71
C PRO A 417 -47.58 13.47 27.99
N LYS A 418 -47.03 13.37 26.76
CA LYS A 418 -46.95 12.11 26.00
C LYS A 418 -45.73 11.25 26.43
N GLU A 419 -44.74 11.86 27.08
CA GLU A 419 -43.58 11.17 27.61
C GLU A 419 -43.72 10.98 29.12
N LEU A 420 -44.33 9.90 29.51
CA LEU A 420 -44.44 9.55 30.94
C LEU A 420 -43.25 8.72 31.38
N THR A 421 -42.69 9.07 32.53
CA THR A 421 -41.62 8.29 33.17
C THR A 421 -42.08 7.85 34.56
N VAL A 422 -41.54 6.74 35.04
CA VAL A 422 -41.71 6.32 36.41
C VAL A 422 -40.36 6.02 37.04
N THR A 423 -40.12 6.56 38.23
CA THR A 423 -38.92 6.22 39.00
C THR A 423 -39.31 5.27 40.11
N VAL A 424 -38.68 4.13 40.15
CA VAL A 424 -38.90 3.08 41.14
C VAL A 424 -37.62 2.79 41.91
N SER A 425 -37.77 2.31 43.16
CA SER A 425 -36.63 1.89 43.97
C SER A 425 -36.47 0.38 43.90
N VAL A 426 -35.29 -0.10 43.52
CA VAL A 426 -34.96 -1.51 43.40
C VAL A 426 -33.84 -1.87 44.39
N ASP A 427 -33.97 -3.03 45.06
CA ASP A 427 -32.98 -3.50 46.04
C ASP A 427 -31.62 -3.85 45.38
N GLN A 428 -30.55 -3.72 46.17
CA GLN A 428 -29.19 -4.02 45.74
C GLN A 428 -29.00 -5.47 45.20
N SER A 429 -29.76 -6.43 45.66
CA SER A 429 -29.74 -7.81 45.19
C SER A 429 -30.26 -7.96 43.76
N ASP A 430 -31.18 -7.08 43.35
CA ASP A 430 -31.91 -7.19 42.11
C ASP A 430 -31.44 -6.19 41.04
N ILE A 431 -30.86 -5.06 41.46
CA ILE A 431 -30.35 -4.06 40.51
C ILE A 431 -29.29 -4.59 39.56
N THR A 432 -28.52 -5.61 39.97
CA THR A 432 -27.49 -6.23 39.15
C THR A 432 -28.05 -7.07 37.99
N LYS A 433 -29.35 -7.35 38.02
CA LYS A 433 -30.07 -8.09 36.97
C LYS A 433 -30.66 -7.16 35.89
N LEU A 434 -30.63 -5.83 36.11
CA LEU A 434 -31.21 -4.84 35.24
C LEU A 434 -30.14 -4.06 34.47
N THR A 435 -30.43 -3.77 33.21
CA THR A 435 -29.59 -2.93 32.34
C THR A 435 -30.41 -1.84 31.67
N VAL A 436 -29.79 -0.70 31.38
CA VAL A 436 -30.40 0.34 30.57
C VAL A 436 -30.73 -0.20 29.19
N GLY A 437 -31.98 -0.03 28.75
CA GLY A 437 -32.53 -0.59 27.53
C GLY A 437 -33.41 -1.84 27.73
N ASP A 438 -33.43 -2.41 28.94
CA ASP A 438 -34.30 -3.55 29.22
C ASP A 438 -35.77 -3.13 29.22
N SER A 439 -36.65 -4.00 28.72
CA SER A 439 -38.11 -3.79 28.70
C SER A 439 -38.70 -3.97 30.10
N ALA A 440 -39.68 -3.18 30.41
CA ALA A 440 -40.46 -3.25 31.64
C ALA A 440 -41.97 -3.23 31.36
N TYR A 441 -42.72 -3.91 32.19
CA TYR A 441 -44.19 -3.83 32.18
C TYR A 441 -44.64 -2.90 33.30
N VAL A 442 -45.46 -1.89 32.93
CA VAL A 442 -45.97 -0.90 33.87
C VAL A 442 -47.47 -1.06 33.99
N GLN A 443 -47.97 -1.31 35.21
CA GLN A 443 -49.38 -1.46 35.47
C GLN A 443 -49.91 -0.27 36.29
N SER A 444 -50.94 0.38 35.79
CA SER A 444 -51.64 1.46 36.54
C SER A 444 -52.48 0.92 37.69
N SER A 445 -52.83 1.78 38.64
CA SER A 445 -53.74 1.45 39.72
C SER A 445 -55.15 1.10 39.22
N ALA A 446 -55.53 1.56 38.03
CA ALA A 446 -56.80 1.23 37.36
C ALA A 446 -56.77 -0.15 36.68
N GLY A 447 -55.60 -0.76 36.53
CA GLY A 447 -55.42 -2.08 35.95
C GLY A 447 -54.96 -2.08 34.48
N SER A 448 -54.83 -0.91 33.87
CA SER A 448 -54.27 -0.78 32.51
C SER A 448 -52.75 -1.09 32.51
N GLY A 449 -52.28 -1.75 31.47
CA GLY A 449 -50.86 -2.16 31.33
C GLY A 449 -50.18 -1.51 30.14
N TYR A 450 -49.00 -0.98 30.38
CA TYR A 450 -48.16 -0.27 29.41
C TYR A 450 -46.81 -0.93 29.29
N THR A 451 -46.19 -0.79 28.15
CA THR A 451 -44.75 -1.14 27.97
C THR A 451 -43.89 0.04 28.36
N GLY A 452 -42.73 -0.24 28.90
CA GLY A 452 -41.71 0.76 29.18
C GLY A 452 -40.31 0.23 28.95
N VAL A 453 -39.35 1.12 28.88
CA VAL A 453 -37.93 0.82 28.71
C VAL A 453 -37.15 1.52 29.83
N ILE A 454 -36.17 0.81 30.41
CA ILE A 454 -35.25 1.40 31.40
C ILE A 454 -34.37 2.43 30.71
N THR A 455 -34.51 3.71 31.06
CA THR A 455 -33.71 4.81 30.50
C THR A 455 -32.54 5.20 31.39
N ALA A 456 -32.64 4.99 32.72
CA ALA A 456 -31.57 5.31 33.64
C ALA A 456 -31.57 4.41 34.88
N ILE A 457 -30.38 4.06 35.35
CA ILE A 457 -30.15 3.42 36.65
C ILE A 457 -29.15 4.31 37.39
N ASP A 458 -29.60 4.88 38.54
CA ASP A 458 -28.72 5.73 39.33
C ASP A 458 -27.65 4.85 40.05
N PRO A 459 -26.37 5.11 39.81
CA PRO A 459 -25.29 4.36 40.45
C PRO A 459 -25.13 4.69 41.94
N VAL A 460 -25.81 5.76 42.41
CA VAL A 460 -25.81 6.15 43.82
C VAL A 460 -27.05 5.58 44.48
N SER A 461 -26.89 4.95 45.65
CA SER A 461 -28.03 4.42 46.39
C SER A 461 -29.01 5.52 46.78
N SER A 462 -30.29 5.35 46.44
CA SER A 462 -31.36 6.27 46.78
C SER A 462 -31.72 6.23 48.27
N SER A 463 -31.48 5.09 48.91
CA SER A 463 -31.66 4.93 50.35
C SER A 463 -30.70 3.85 50.86
N SER A 464 -30.10 4.09 52.03
CA SER A 464 -29.29 3.11 52.72
C SER A 464 -29.73 3.03 54.17
N SER A 465 -30.27 1.88 54.54
CA SER A 465 -30.58 1.55 55.95
C SER A 465 -29.69 0.40 56.40
N ARG A 466 -29.77 0.05 57.69
CA ARG A 466 -29.00 -1.11 58.21
C ARG A 466 -29.44 -2.44 57.59
N THR A 467 -30.56 -2.47 56.89
CA THR A 467 -31.20 -3.71 56.40
C THR A 467 -31.46 -3.73 54.92
N SER A 468 -31.49 -2.59 54.22
CA SER A 468 -31.62 -2.57 52.76
C SER A 468 -30.91 -1.36 52.12
N VAL A 469 -30.36 -1.57 50.93
CA VAL A 469 -29.79 -0.55 50.07
C VAL A 469 -30.61 -0.58 48.77
N THR A 470 -31.17 0.54 48.37
CA THR A 470 -31.99 0.65 47.16
C THR A 470 -31.37 1.62 46.16
N TYR A 471 -31.62 1.38 44.92
CA TYR A 471 -31.18 2.21 43.78
C TYR A 471 -32.39 2.68 43.01
N SER A 472 -32.33 3.90 42.46
CA SER A 472 -33.38 4.45 41.61
C SER A 472 -33.24 3.93 40.19
N VAL A 473 -34.34 3.43 39.63
CA VAL A 473 -34.45 3.02 38.23
C VAL A 473 -35.53 3.84 37.59
N THR A 474 -35.22 4.52 36.50
CA THR A 474 -36.18 5.31 35.71
C THR A 474 -36.60 4.53 34.48
N VAL A 475 -37.87 4.39 34.29
CA VAL A 475 -38.50 3.73 33.15
C VAL A 475 -39.30 4.72 32.37
N GLN A 476 -39.05 4.86 31.08
CA GLN A 476 -39.88 5.61 30.14
C GLN A 476 -41.04 4.72 29.70
N ILE A 477 -42.26 5.24 29.77
CA ILE A 477 -43.49 4.51 29.48
C ILE A 477 -43.94 4.86 28.06
N ASN A 478 -44.16 3.86 27.22
CA ASN A 478 -44.72 4.05 25.88
C ASN A 478 -46.25 4.09 25.98
N VAL A 479 -46.82 5.24 25.68
CA VAL A 479 -48.26 5.43 25.62
C VAL A 479 -48.69 5.47 24.15
N GLU A 480 -49.21 4.35 23.64
CA GLU A 480 -49.54 4.20 22.20
C GLU A 480 -50.95 4.69 21.84
N ASP A 481 -51.90 4.75 22.82
CA ASP A 481 -53.32 5.09 22.57
C ASP A 481 -53.79 6.27 23.42
N GLU A 482 -54.41 7.28 22.81
CA GLU A 482 -54.95 8.47 23.47
C GLU A 482 -56.19 8.16 24.37
N GLU A 483 -56.85 7.02 24.18
CA GLU A 483 -58.08 6.65 24.95
C GLU A 483 -57.79 6.04 26.32
N ASP A 484 -56.57 5.52 26.57
CA ASP A 484 -56.15 4.94 27.87
C ASP A 484 -54.98 5.71 28.48
N SER A 485 -55.07 7.02 28.56
CA SER A 485 -53.99 7.88 29.03
C SER A 485 -53.70 7.70 30.51
N LEU A 486 -52.52 7.14 30.80
CA LEU A 486 -51.89 7.17 32.11
C LEU A 486 -51.59 8.65 32.45
N SER A 487 -52.04 9.12 33.60
CA SER A 487 -51.82 10.51 34.00
C SER A 487 -50.55 10.66 34.84
N ALA A 488 -49.97 11.85 34.83
CA ALA A 488 -48.89 12.18 35.75
C ALA A 488 -49.39 12.13 37.21
N ASN A 489 -48.51 11.78 38.13
CA ASN A 489 -48.76 11.55 39.54
C ASN A 489 -49.69 10.35 39.86
N GLU A 490 -49.82 9.41 38.93
CA GLU A 490 -50.55 8.15 39.16
C GLU A 490 -49.61 7.08 39.75
N SER A 491 -50.15 6.32 40.71
CA SER A 491 -49.37 5.20 41.27
C SER A 491 -49.38 4.01 40.32
N VAL A 492 -48.21 3.51 40.02
CA VAL A 492 -48.00 2.37 39.12
C VAL A 492 -47.10 1.31 39.75
N THR A 493 -47.22 0.08 39.27
CA THR A 493 -46.33 -1.00 39.60
C THR A 493 -45.55 -1.37 38.35
N VAL A 494 -44.21 -1.36 38.44
CA VAL A 494 -43.31 -1.73 37.37
C VAL A 494 -42.78 -3.13 37.62
N VAL A 495 -42.85 -3.99 36.62
CA VAL A 495 -42.33 -5.37 36.64
C VAL A 495 -41.25 -5.51 35.62
N PHE A 496 -40.05 -5.86 36.09
CA PHE A 496 -38.88 -6.12 35.26
C PHE A 496 -38.64 -7.63 35.10
N GLY A 497 -37.86 -8.02 34.09
CA GLY A 497 -37.47 -9.41 33.88
C GLY A 497 -38.53 -10.25 33.15
N MET A 498 -39.59 -9.60 32.63
CA MET A 498 -40.55 -10.26 31.75
C MET A 498 -40.00 -10.32 30.32
N LYS A 499 -40.32 -11.42 29.61
CA LYS A 499 -40.01 -11.51 28.20
C LYS A 499 -41.03 -10.68 27.40
N GLU A 500 -40.58 -10.10 26.30
CA GLU A 500 -41.39 -9.28 25.41
C GLU A 500 -42.67 -9.99 24.95
N GLU A 501 -42.60 -11.28 24.64
CA GLU A 501 -43.75 -12.13 24.31
C GLU A 501 -44.79 -12.24 25.45
N GLU A 502 -44.35 -12.21 26.71
CA GLU A 502 -45.19 -12.28 27.88
C GLU A 502 -45.92 -10.94 28.14
N ILE A 503 -45.22 -9.84 27.88
CA ILE A 503 -45.76 -8.47 27.96
C ILE A 503 -46.87 -8.29 26.92
N GLU A 504 -46.60 -8.67 25.66
CA GLU A 504 -47.59 -8.59 24.59
C GLU A 504 -48.86 -9.43 24.88
N GLN A 505 -48.69 -10.65 25.42
CA GLN A 505 -49.81 -11.50 25.78
C GLN A 505 -50.66 -10.89 26.88
N LEU A 506 -50.07 -10.20 27.85
CA LEU A 506 -50.78 -9.52 28.93
C LEU A 506 -51.58 -8.33 28.39
N GLN A 507 -51.00 -7.53 27.54
CA GLN A 507 -51.68 -6.42 26.87
C GLN A 507 -52.86 -6.89 26.04
N GLN A 508 -52.69 -7.95 25.25
CA GLN A 508 -53.79 -8.54 24.47
C GLN A 508 -54.95 -9.04 25.35
N ARG A 509 -54.64 -9.67 26.50
CA ARG A 509 -55.65 -10.12 27.43
C ARG A 509 -56.43 -8.96 28.06
N GLN A 510 -55.75 -7.87 28.41
CA GLN A 510 -56.38 -6.67 28.98
C GLN A 510 -57.26 -5.97 27.93
N ARG A 511 -56.82 -5.82 26.69
CA ARG A 511 -57.64 -5.28 25.58
C ARG A 511 -58.92 -6.10 25.36
N MET A 512 -58.88 -7.44 25.53
CA MET A 512 -60.05 -8.29 25.41
C MET A 512 -61.04 -8.18 26.62
N GLN A 513 -60.54 -7.87 27.83
CA GLN A 513 -61.38 -7.71 29.03
C GLN A 513 -62.03 -6.33 29.12
N GLY A 514 -61.34 -5.26 28.66
CA GLY A 514 -61.90 -3.90 28.60
C GLY A 514 -63.07 -3.76 27.62
N GLY A 515 -63.12 -4.58 26.54
CA GLY A 515 -64.20 -4.57 25.56
C GLY A 515 -65.55 -5.21 26.04
N GLN A 516 -65.58 -5.83 27.23
CA GLN A 516 -66.83 -6.49 27.75
C GLN A 516 -67.56 -5.68 28.75
N THR A 517 -67.07 -4.50 29.17
CA THR A 517 -67.72 -3.64 30.17
C THR A 517 -68.47 -2.45 29.57
N GLN A 518 -68.54 -2.32 28.23
CA GLN A 518 -69.31 -1.31 27.51
C GLN A 518 -70.44 -1.92 26.67
N SER A 519 -71.27 -2.78 27.23
CA SER A 519 -72.52 -3.22 26.57
C SER A 519 -73.71 -3.18 27.56
#